data_3d61cd1d3a2acebc8ec6af4af9045ae7
#
_entry.id   3d61cd1d3a2acebc8ec6af4af9045ae7
#
_cell.length_a   1.000
_cell.length_b   1.000
_cell.length_c   1.000
_cell.angle_alpha   90.00
_cell.angle_beta   90.00
_cell.angle_gamma   90.00
#
_symmetry.space_group_name_H-M   'P 1'
#
loop_
_entity.id
_entity.type
_entity.pdbx_description
1 polymer ?
#
loop_
_entity_poly.entity_id
_entity_poly.type
_entity_poly.pdbx_seq_one_letter_code
_entity_poly.pdbx_strand_id
1 'polypeptide(L)'
;MELTQNPSVLELVQKTAELTTPKEIVWIDGSEAQLESLRKIAVETGELIKLNEEKLPGCYLNRSDVNDVARVEGRTFICSRTREEAGPTNNWMDPDEMKAKLHEILRCAMAGRTMYVIPYSMGVIGSPFAKYGIEVTDSIYVVLNMAIMTRIGTKVLDALGDSSDVILGVHSKVTLDPENRYIVHFPEENKIISVNSNYGGNVLQGKKCFSLRIASVLGRREAVSYTHLRAH
;
A
#
# COMPACT_ATOMS: atom_id res chain seq x y z
N MET A 1 6.61 15.45 -11.84
CA MET A 1 7.44 16.33 -10.98
C MET A 1 7.48 15.71 -9.60
N GLU A 2 8.66 15.51 -9.04
CA GLU A 2 8.82 14.98 -7.68
C GLU A 2 8.33 16.01 -6.67
N LEU A 3 7.62 15.56 -5.64
CA LEU A 3 7.04 16.44 -4.62
C LEU A 3 7.88 16.53 -3.33
N THR A 4 9.05 15.85 -3.29
CA THR A 4 9.93 15.83 -2.10
C THR A 4 11.39 15.73 -2.51
N GLN A 5 12.28 16.09 -1.57
CA GLN A 5 13.73 15.85 -1.66
C GLN A 5 14.19 14.79 -0.64
N ASN A 6 13.26 14.16 0.08
CA ASN A 6 13.60 13.13 1.08
C ASN A 6 14.30 11.93 0.40
N PRO A 7 15.56 11.61 0.78
CA PRO A 7 16.33 10.59 0.10
C PRO A 7 15.70 9.19 0.18
N SER A 8 15.14 8.83 1.33
CA SER A 8 14.52 7.51 1.54
C SER A 8 13.28 7.33 0.67
N VAL A 9 12.52 8.41 0.47
CA VAL A 9 11.33 8.41 -0.39
C VAL A 9 11.72 8.32 -1.85
N LEU A 10 12.68 9.13 -2.29
CA LEU A 10 13.16 9.12 -3.67
C LEU A 10 13.78 7.77 -4.04
N GLU A 11 14.59 7.19 -3.15
CA GLU A 11 15.17 5.86 -3.35
C GLU A 11 14.10 4.77 -3.51
N LEU A 12 13.04 4.79 -2.68
CA LEU A 12 11.91 3.86 -2.82
C LEU A 12 11.27 3.97 -4.19
N VAL A 13 10.92 5.21 -4.59
CA VAL A 13 10.22 5.48 -5.86
C VAL A 13 11.09 5.06 -7.04
N GLN A 14 12.36 5.45 -7.04
CA GLN A 14 13.30 5.13 -8.10
C GLN A 14 13.51 3.62 -8.24
N LYS A 15 13.89 2.92 -7.16
CA LYS A 15 14.11 1.46 -7.18
C LYS A 15 12.86 0.69 -7.60
N THR A 16 11.68 1.16 -7.15
CA THR A 16 10.43 0.53 -7.55
C THR A 16 10.14 0.77 -9.03
N ALA A 17 10.35 1.97 -9.55
CA ALA A 17 10.15 2.29 -10.95
C ALA A 17 11.12 1.52 -11.87
N GLU A 18 12.39 1.42 -11.49
CA GLU A 18 13.39 0.63 -12.24
C GLU A 18 13.00 -0.84 -12.34
N LEU A 19 12.49 -1.43 -11.24
CA LEU A 19 12.08 -2.83 -11.19
C LEU A 19 10.77 -3.07 -11.94
N THR A 20 9.77 -2.22 -11.73
CA THR A 20 8.39 -2.45 -12.21
C THR A 20 8.11 -1.84 -13.57
N THR A 21 8.98 -0.97 -14.09
CA THR A 21 8.92 -0.31 -15.41
C THR A 21 7.57 0.34 -15.74
N PRO A 22 7.04 1.26 -14.90
CA PRO A 22 5.75 1.90 -15.15
C PRO A 22 5.82 2.81 -16.39
N LYS A 23 4.66 3.03 -17.02
CA LYS A 23 4.51 3.99 -18.14
C LYS A 23 4.76 5.42 -17.69
N GLU A 24 4.30 5.75 -16.48
CA GLU A 24 4.43 7.07 -15.88
C GLU A 24 4.36 6.97 -14.35
N ILE A 25 4.85 8.01 -13.68
CA ILE A 25 4.81 8.15 -12.22
C ILE A 25 3.96 9.36 -11.87
N VAL A 26 2.91 9.15 -11.09
CA VAL A 26 2.00 10.20 -10.63
C VAL A 26 2.09 10.33 -9.12
N TRP A 27 2.53 11.49 -8.66
CA TRP A 27 2.52 11.83 -7.24
C TRP A 27 1.14 12.32 -6.81
N ILE A 28 0.65 11.80 -5.70
CA ILE A 28 -0.64 12.19 -5.14
C ILE A 28 -0.43 13.39 -4.22
N ASP A 29 -0.97 14.52 -4.65
CA ASP A 29 -0.88 15.80 -3.92
C ASP A 29 -1.96 15.94 -2.84
N GLY A 30 -2.99 15.08 -2.89
CA GLY A 30 -4.10 15.07 -1.96
C GLY A 30 -5.19 16.10 -2.24
N SER A 31 -5.12 16.81 -3.37
CA SER A 31 -6.16 17.76 -3.77
C SER A 31 -7.44 17.04 -4.20
N GLU A 32 -8.60 17.62 -3.88
CA GLU A 32 -9.89 17.07 -4.35
C GLU A 32 -9.99 17.07 -5.88
N ALA A 33 -9.37 18.03 -6.56
CA ALA A 33 -9.34 18.08 -8.01
C ALA A 33 -8.62 16.86 -8.61
N GLN A 34 -7.49 16.46 -8.03
CA GLN A 34 -6.76 15.26 -8.46
C GLN A 34 -7.57 14.00 -8.17
N LEU A 35 -8.15 13.89 -6.97
CA LEU A 35 -8.96 12.72 -6.59
C LEU A 35 -10.20 12.58 -7.47
N GLU A 36 -10.86 13.68 -7.82
CA GLU A 36 -12.00 13.66 -8.74
C GLU A 36 -11.60 13.24 -10.16
N SER A 37 -10.44 13.68 -10.62
CA SER A 37 -9.88 13.21 -11.90
C SER A 37 -9.63 11.70 -11.87
N LEU A 38 -9.07 11.18 -10.79
CA LEU A 38 -8.83 9.75 -10.62
C LEU A 38 -10.13 8.94 -10.56
N ARG A 39 -11.20 9.46 -9.91
CA ARG A 39 -12.53 8.82 -9.91
C ARG A 39 -13.08 8.71 -11.33
N LYS A 40 -12.93 9.77 -12.15
CA LYS A 40 -13.36 9.74 -13.56
C LYS A 40 -12.61 8.69 -14.35
N ILE A 41 -11.28 8.67 -14.24
CA ILE A 41 -10.45 7.66 -14.91
C ILE A 41 -10.86 6.24 -14.46
N ALA A 42 -11.09 6.02 -13.16
CA ALA A 42 -11.48 4.74 -12.63
C ALA A 42 -12.87 4.27 -13.16
N VAL A 43 -13.78 5.21 -13.42
CA VAL A 43 -15.08 4.90 -14.04
C VAL A 43 -14.88 4.60 -15.54
N GLU A 44 -14.10 5.37 -16.25
CA GLU A 44 -13.81 5.18 -17.67
C GLU A 44 -13.10 3.84 -17.95
N THR A 45 -12.20 3.44 -17.06
CA THR A 45 -11.48 2.15 -17.16
C THR A 45 -12.28 0.96 -16.62
N GLY A 46 -13.45 1.20 -16.02
CA GLY A 46 -14.29 0.16 -15.43
C GLY A 46 -13.80 -0.35 -14.06
N GLU A 47 -12.78 0.27 -13.46
CA GLU A 47 -12.32 -0.07 -12.10
C GLU A 47 -13.36 0.33 -11.05
N LEU A 48 -14.12 1.39 -11.31
CA LEU A 48 -15.26 1.82 -10.51
C LEU A 48 -16.54 1.92 -11.35
N ILE A 49 -17.65 1.62 -10.73
CA ILE A 49 -19.00 1.82 -11.28
C ILE A 49 -19.65 2.95 -10.49
N LYS A 50 -20.00 4.05 -11.16
CA LYS A 50 -20.72 5.14 -10.52
C LYS A 50 -22.15 4.68 -10.22
N LEU A 51 -22.60 4.89 -8.99
CA LEU A 51 -23.95 4.53 -8.58
C LEU A 51 -24.95 5.63 -8.91
N ASN A 52 -26.24 5.36 -8.66
CA ASN A 52 -27.32 6.32 -8.91
C ASN A 52 -27.14 7.58 -8.04
N GLU A 53 -26.92 8.72 -8.66
CA GLU A 53 -26.62 9.99 -7.98
C GLU A 53 -27.79 10.55 -7.18
N GLU A 54 -29.04 10.22 -7.55
CA GLU A 54 -30.22 10.68 -6.81
C GLU A 54 -30.39 9.91 -5.48
N LYS A 55 -30.04 8.62 -5.49
CA LYS A 55 -30.20 7.74 -4.32
C LYS A 55 -28.92 7.65 -3.48
N LEU A 56 -27.79 7.68 -4.11
CA LEU A 56 -26.45 7.46 -3.51
C LEU A 56 -25.45 8.47 -4.08
N PRO A 57 -25.60 9.76 -3.79
CA PRO A 57 -24.76 10.79 -4.35
C PRO A 57 -23.28 10.56 -3.97
N GLY A 58 -22.39 10.69 -4.95
CA GLY A 58 -20.94 10.51 -4.76
C GLY A 58 -20.49 9.09 -4.44
N CYS A 59 -21.36 8.09 -4.61
CA CYS A 59 -21.02 6.70 -4.30
C CYS A 59 -20.57 5.92 -5.54
N TYR A 60 -19.57 5.07 -5.32
CA TYR A 60 -19.00 4.20 -6.34
C TYR A 60 -18.94 2.76 -5.84
N LEU A 61 -19.11 1.81 -6.76
CA LEU A 61 -18.94 0.38 -6.51
C LEU A 61 -17.68 -0.11 -7.20
N ASN A 62 -16.80 -0.76 -6.46
CA ASN A 62 -15.71 -1.56 -7.02
C ASN A 62 -16.08 -3.04 -6.95
N ARG A 63 -15.82 -3.76 -8.03
CA ARG A 63 -15.90 -5.22 -8.08
C ARG A 63 -14.58 -5.78 -8.54
N SER A 64 -14.08 -6.77 -7.82
CA SER A 64 -12.91 -7.53 -8.22
C SER A 64 -13.24 -8.99 -8.43
N ASP A 65 -12.26 -9.77 -8.85
CA ASP A 65 -12.37 -11.22 -8.94
C ASP A 65 -12.75 -11.84 -7.58
N VAL A 66 -13.56 -12.89 -7.62
CA VAL A 66 -14.02 -13.59 -6.40
C VAL A 66 -12.88 -14.19 -5.59
N ASN A 67 -11.75 -14.45 -6.23
CA ASN A 67 -10.55 -14.96 -5.59
C ASN A 67 -9.61 -13.86 -5.08
N ASP A 68 -9.91 -12.59 -5.36
CA ASP A 68 -9.12 -11.46 -4.89
C ASP A 68 -9.58 -11.08 -3.47
N VAL A 69 -9.10 -11.83 -2.49
CA VAL A 69 -9.43 -11.61 -1.09
C VAL A 69 -8.38 -10.77 -0.38
N ALA A 70 -8.83 -9.90 0.51
CA ALA A 70 -7.95 -9.02 1.27
C ALA A 70 -7.16 -9.72 2.37
N ARG A 71 -7.57 -10.91 2.77
CA ARG A 71 -6.89 -11.77 3.77
C ARG A 71 -6.35 -13.01 3.11
N VAL A 72 -5.04 -13.20 3.20
CA VAL A 72 -4.35 -14.40 2.75
C VAL A 72 -3.40 -14.81 3.87
N GLU A 73 -3.92 -15.45 4.92
CA GLU A 73 -3.14 -15.79 6.11
C GLU A 73 -1.94 -16.67 5.75
N GLY A 74 -2.15 -17.71 4.94
CA GLY A 74 -1.09 -18.61 4.50
C GLY A 74 -0.04 -17.98 3.59
N ARG A 75 -0.28 -16.79 3.06
CA ARG A 75 0.62 -16.04 2.16
C ARG A 75 1.08 -14.70 2.77
N THR A 76 0.81 -14.48 4.05
CA THR A 76 1.27 -13.31 4.80
C THR A 76 2.48 -13.69 5.64
N PHE A 77 3.59 -13.01 5.42
CA PHE A 77 4.89 -13.31 6.04
C PHE A 77 5.42 -12.12 6.82
N ILE A 78 6.08 -12.40 7.93
CA ILE A 78 6.93 -11.47 8.65
C ILE A 78 8.37 -11.91 8.42
N CYS A 79 9.09 -11.19 7.58
CA CYS A 79 10.48 -11.48 7.22
C CYS A 79 11.42 -10.66 8.10
N SER A 80 11.42 -10.97 9.40
CA SER A 80 12.34 -10.48 10.39
C SER A 80 13.70 -11.20 10.27
N ARG A 81 14.73 -10.64 10.91
CA ARG A 81 16.10 -11.18 10.89
C ARG A 81 16.15 -12.63 11.34
N THR A 82 15.37 -12.99 12.37
CA THR A 82 15.25 -14.36 12.86
C THR A 82 13.79 -14.77 12.91
N ARG A 83 13.57 -16.09 12.86
CA ARG A 83 12.21 -16.66 12.96
C ARG A 83 11.53 -16.32 14.28
N GLU A 84 12.29 -16.28 15.36
CA GLU A 84 11.80 -15.98 16.70
C GLU A 84 11.20 -14.58 16.79
N GLU A 85 11.84 -13.62 16.11
CA GLU A 85 11.36 -12.23 16.03
C GLU A 85 10.05 -12.09 15.25
N ALA A 86 9.74 -13.00 14.35
CA ALA A 86 8.46 -13.01 13.66
C ALA A 86 7.28 -13.34 14.60
N GLY A 87 7.56 -13.99 15.72
CA GLY A 87 6.55 -14.41 16.70
C GLY A 87 5.96 -15.80 16.38
N PRO A 88 5.28 -16.41 17.37
CA PRO A 88 4.94 -17.84 17.33
C PRO A 88 3.86 -18.20 16.31
N THR A 89 3.02 -17.26 15.90
CA THR A 89 1.83 -17.53 15.07
C THR A 89 1.94 -16.98 13.65
N ASN A 90 3.04 -16.31 13.29
CA ASN A 90 3.22 -15.75 11.98
C ASN A 90 4.02 -16.67 11.07
N ASN A 91 3.72 -16.66 9.77
CA ASN A 91 4.61 -17.27 8.81
C ASN A 91 5.89 -16.44 8.72
N TRP A 92 7.00 -17.14 8.65
CA TRP A 92 8.32 -16.54 8.47
C TRP A 92 9.01 -17.13 7.25
N MET A 93 9.77 -16.31 6.57
CA MET A 93 10.71 -16.69 5.53
C MET A 93 11.95 -15.81 5.68
N ASP A 94 13.09 -16.33 5.32
CA ASP A 94 14.33 -15.55 5.28
C ASP A 94 14.15 -14.27 4.45
N PRO A 95 14.57 -13.10 4.95
CA PRO A 95 14.35 -11.84 4.24
C PRO A 95 14.95 -11.80 2.83
N ASP A 96 16.13 -12.36 2.63
CA ASP A 96 16.81 -12.31 1.34
C ASP A 96 16.19 -13.29 0.34
N GLU A 97 15.77 -14.47 0.79
CA GLU A 97 14.99 -15.41 -0.01
C GLU A 97 13.66 -14.80 -0.45
N MET A 98 12.94 -14.14 0.45
CA MET A 98 11.68 -13.48 0.14
C MET A 98 11.88 -12.29 -0.82
N LYS A 99 12.94 -11.49 -0.63
CA LYS A 99 13.28 -10.39 -1.56
C LYS A 99 13.54 -10.89 -2.96
N ALA A 100 14.29 -11.98 -3.11
CA ALA A 100 14.54 -12.60 -4.41
C ALA A 100 13.24 -13.04 -5.09
N LYS A 101 12.34 -13.69 -4.36
CA LYS A 101 11.02 -14.09 -4.86
C LYS A 101 10.16 -12.89 -5.27
N LEU A 102 10.08 -11.85 -4.45
CA LEU A 102 9.32 -10.64 -4.76
C LEU A 102 9.92 -9.87 -5.94
N HIS A 103 11.24 -9.87 -6.08
CA HIS A 103 11.92 -9.27 -7.22
C HIS A 103 11.47 -9.90 -8.55
N GLU A 104 11.38 -11.23 -8.61
CA GLU A 104 10.89 -11.93 -9.82
C GLU A 104 9.42 -11.58 -10.12
N ILE A 105 8.56 -11.53 -9.09
CA ILE A 105 7.14 -11.20 -9.26
C ILE A 105 6.94 -9.75 -9.69
N LEU A 106 7.74 -8.82 -9.15
CA LEU A 106 7.61 -7.38 -9.43
C LEU A 106 8.32 -6.95 -10.71
N ARG A 107 9.15 -7.77 -11.32
CA ARG A 107 9.85 -7.43 -12.55
C ARG A 107 8.86 -7.07 -13.65
N CYS A 108 8.94 -5.82 -14.15
CA CYS A 108 8.03 -5.25 -15.15
C CYS A 108 6.53 -5.30 -14.77
N ALA A 109 6.21 -5.45 -13.48
CA ALA A 109 4.83 -5.65 -13.03
C ALA A 109 3.90 -4.47 -13.34
N MET A 110 4.46 -3.27 -13.48
CA MET A 110 3.68 -2.07 -13.80
C MET A 110 3.84 -1.62 -15.27
N ALA A 111 4.39 -2.46 -16.14
CA ALA A 111 4.56 -2.13 -17.54
C ALA A 111 3.22 -1.73 -18.19
N GLY A 112 3.19 -0.57 -18.85
CA GLY A 112 1.98 0.00 -19.44
C GLY A 112 0.99 0.61 -18.46
N ARG A 113 1.26 0.58 -17.14
CA ARG A 113 0.41 1.14 -16.08
C ARG A 113 1.03 2.39 -15.48
N THR A 114 0.20 3.20 -14.84
CA THR A 114 0.63 4.34 -14.03
C THR A 114 1.03 3.86 -12.64
N MET A 115 2.19 4.30 -12.16
CA MET A 115 2.62 4.13 -10.78
C MET A 115 2.22 5.37 -9.97
N TYR A 116 1.38 5.19 -8.97
CA TYR A 116 0.96 6.24 -8.05
C TYR A 116 1.84 6.23 -6.81
N VAL A 117 2.31 7.41 -6.40
CA VAL A 117 3.08 7.59 -5.16
C VAL A 117 2.22 8.37 -4.18
N ILE A 118 1.85 7.75 -3.07
CA ILE A 118 0.89 8.27 -2.10
C ILE A 118 1.58 8.57 -0.78
N PRO A 119 1.93 9.82 -0.50
CA PRO A 119 2.33 10.22 0.84
C PRO A 119 1.10 10.16 1.76
N TYR A 120 1.21 9.50 2.91
CA TYR A 120 0.09 9.39 3.84
C TYR A 120 0.51 9.52 5.30
N SER A 121 -0.42 9.94 6.15
CA SER A 121 -0.27 9.99 7.60
C SER A 121 -1.33 9.16 8.29
N MET A 122 -0.89 8.28 9.17
CA MET A 122 -1.75 7.66 10.18
C MET A 122 -1.76 8.56 11.41
N GLY A 123 -2.91 9.15 11.70
CA GLY A 123 -3.07 10.17 12.73
C GLY A 123 -3.11 11.59 12.15
N VAL A 124 -3.25 12.56 13.02
CA VAL A 124 -3.29 13.98 12.65
C VAL A 124 -1.90 14.44 12.26
N ILE A 125 -1.74 15.06 11.10
CA ILE A 125 -0.46 15.59 10.62
C ILE A 125 0.08 16.61 11.64
N GLY A 126 1.36 16.48 12.00
CA GLY A 126 2.02 17.31 13.01
C GLY A 126 1.78 16.86 14.45
N SER A 127 0.96 15.86 14.70
CA SER A 127 0.82 15.26 16.03
C SER A 127 2.08 14.43 16.37
N PRO A 128 2.52 14.40 17.66
CA PRO A 128 3.63 13.56 18.09
C PRO A 128 3.31 12.05 17.98
N PHE A 129 2.06 11.69 17.78
CA PHE A 129 1.60 10.32 17.56
C PHE A 129 1.38 9.98 16.08
N ALA A 130 1.55 10.94 15.17
CA ALA A 130 1.41 10.69 13.76
C ALA A 130 2.54 9.77 13.27
N LYS A 131 2.18 8.85 12.36
CA LYS A 131 3.15 8.01 11.63
C LYS A 131 2.98 8.28 10.14
N TYR A 132 4.10 8.55 9.49
CA TYR A 132 4.11 8.89 8.08
C TYR A 132 4.54 7.69 7.25
N GLY A 133 4.02 7.61 6.05
CA GLY A 133 4.39 6.57 5.10
C GLY A 133 4.27 7.03 3.66
N ILE A 134 4.89 6.26 2.79
CA ILE A 134 4.76 6.37 1.34
C ILE A 134 4.26 5.04 0.81
N GLU A 135 3.16 5.06 0.09
CA GLU A 135 2.66 3.90 -0.64
C GLU A 135 2.86 4.09 -2.12
N VAL A 136 3.44 3.08 -2.76
CA VAL A 136 3.57 3.01 -4.22
C VAL A 136 2.62 1.94 -4.73
N THR A 137 1.79 2.26 -5.71
CA THR A 137 0.77 1.33 -6.23
C THR A 137 0.46 1.57 -7.70
N ASP A 138 -0.02 0.53 -8.40
CA ASP A 138 -0.59 0.61 -9.75
C ASP A 138 -2.13 0.56 -9.76
N SER A 139 -2.78 0.82 -8.62
CA SER A 139 -4.23 0.76 -8.45
C SER A 139 -4.82 2.11 -8.04
N ILE A 140 -5.70 2.67 -8.88
CA ILE A 140 -6.47 3.88 -8.52
C ILE A 140 -7.38 3.59 -7.32
N TYR A 141 -7.93 2.38 -7.22
CA TYR A 141 -8.74 1.95 -6.08
C TYR A 141 -7.98 2.10 -4.76
N VAL A 142 -6.70 1.74 -4.71
CA VAL A 142 -5.85 1.92 -3.52
C VAL A 142 -5.68 3.40 -3.20
N VAL A 143 -5.41 4.25 -4.20
CA VAL A 143 -5.28 5.70 -4.00
C VAL A 143 -6.54 6.28 -3.35
N LEU A 144 -7.70 6.00 -3.93
CA LEU A 144 -8.99 6.53 -3.45
C LEU A 144 -9.34 6.03 -2.05
N ASN A 145 -9.02 4.77 -1.74
CA ASN A 145 -9.23 4.23 -0.39
C ASN A 145 -8.27 4.81 0.64
N MET A 146 -7.01 5.04 0.26
CA MET A 146 -6.04 5.71 1.13
C MET A 146 -6.51 7.14 1.49
N ALA A 147 -7.09 7.87 0.52
CA ALA A 147 -7.66 9.19 0.75
C ALA A 147 -8.79 9.19 1.80
N ILE A 148 -9.58 8.10 1.86
CA ILE A 148 -10.67 7.96 2.84
C ILE A 148 -10.14 7.53 4.22
N MET A 149 -9.13 6.65 4.24
CA MET A 149 -8.65 6.01 5.46
C MET A 149 -7.62 6.83 6.22
N THR A 150 -6.82 7.60 5.50
CA THR A 150 -5.64 8.32 6.01
C THR A 150 -5.71 9.78 5.58
N ARG A 151 -4.70 10.56 5.93
CA ARG A 151 -4.49 11.90 5.39
C ARG A 151 -3.39 11.79 4.36
N ILE A 152 -3.67 12.15 3.12
CA ILE A 152 -2.73 12.01 2.02
C ILE A 152 -2.27 13.37 1.48
N GLY A 153 -1.17 13.34 0.73
CA GLY A 153 -0.72 14.46 -0.09
C GLY A 153 0.47 15.23 0.45
N THR A 154 0.71 16.41 -0.13
CA THR A 154 1.93 17.21 0.07
C THR A 154 2.19 17.61 1.51
N LYS A 155 1.14 17.90 2.29
CA LYS A 155 1.26 18.23 3.72
C LYS A 155 1.94 17.13 4.53
N VAL A 156 1.83 15.88 4.09
CA VAL A 156 2.53 14.75 4.71
C VAL A 156 4.02 14.83 4.45
N LEU A 157 4.41 15.16 3.22
CA LEU A 157 5.82 15.33 2.85
C LEU A 157 6.46 16.50 3.58
N ASP A 158 5.73 17.61 3.71
CA ASP A 158 6.18 18.78 4.48
C ASP A 158 6.45 18.42 5.94
N ALA A 159 5.54 17.63 6.54
CA ALA A 159 5.66 17.20 7.94
C ALA A 159 6.73 16.11 8.14
N LEU A 160 6.96 15.25 7.14
CA LEU A 160 8.01 14.24 7.14
C LEU A 160 9.40 14.89 7.04
N GLY A 161 9.54 15.92 6.18
CA GLY A 161 10.83 16.57 5.91
C GLY A 161 11.90 15.55 5.49
N ASP A 162 13.08 15.64 6.06
CA ASP A 162 14.23 14.75 5.78
C ASP A 162 14.26 13.50 6.68
N SER A 163 13.22 13.26 7.46
CA SER A 163 13.18 12.11 8.38
C SER A 163 13.21 10.78 7.63
N SER A 164 14.06 9.86 8.08
CA SER A 164 14.08 8.46 7.62
C SER A 164 13.07 7.58 8.37
N ASP A 165 12.37 8.11 9.38
CA ASP A 165 11.31 7.40 10.10
C ASP A 165 10.01 7.43 9.29
N VAL A 166 9.98 6.67 8.23
CA VAL A 166 8.88 6.56 7.27
C VAL A 166 8.58 5.10 6.96
N ILE A 167 7.30 4.76 6.83
CA ILE A 167 6.87 3.44 6.39
C ILE A 167 6.87 3.41 4.87
N LEU A 168 7.51 2.40 4.30
CA LEU A 168 7.66 2.22 2.87
C LEU A 168 6.75 1.09 2.39
N GLY A 169 5.72 1.43 1.62
CA GLY A 169 4.77 0.48 1.05
C GLY A 169 4.96 0.31 -0.45
N VAL A 170 4.89 -0.93 -0.93
CA VAL A 170 4.82 -1.26 -2.35
C VAL A 170 3.67 -2.22 -2.58
N HIS A 171 2.75 -1.83 -3.42
CA HIS A 171 1.62 -2.65 -3.84
C HIS A 171 1.57 -2.74 -5.37
N SER A 172 1.34 -3.93 -5.91
CA SER A 172 1.03 -4.09 -7.34
C SER A 172 0.00 -5.19 -7.56
N LYS A 173 -0.92 -4.91 -8.48
CA LYS A 173 -1.91 -5.90 -8.95
C LYS A 173 -1.23 -7.05 -9.70
N VAL A 174 -0.09 -6.80 -10.32
CA VAL A 174 0.61 -7.75 -11.19
C VAL A 174 -0.38 -8.40 -12.18
N THR A 175 -0.65 -9.69 -12.04
CA THR A 175 -1.63 -10.44 -12.83
C THR A 175 -2.81 -10.96 -12.00
N LEU A 176 -2.88 -10.59 -10.73
CA LEU A 176 -3.85 -11.07 -9.73
C LEU A 176 -3.78 -12.59 -9.50
N ASP A 177 -2.62 -13.19 -9.76
CA ASP A 177 -2.40 -14.63 -9.58
C ASP A 177 -2.45 -15.02 -8.09
N PRO A 178 -3.43 -15.83 -7.65
CA PRO A 178 -3.57 -16.23 -6.26
C PRO A 178 -2.39 -17.10 -5.76
N GLU A 179 -1.74 -17.85 -6.65
CA GLU A 179 -0.60 -18.71 -6.29
C GLU A 179 0.68 -17.89 -6.00
N ASN A 180 0.80 -16.72 -6.62
CA ASN A 180 1.89 -15.78 -6.43
C ASN A 180 1.46 -14.52 -5.65
N ARG A 181 0.37 -14.61 -4.88
CA ARG A 181 -0.10 -13.56 -3.98
C ARG A 181 0.68 -13.61 -2.68
N TYR A 182 1.35 -12.50 -2.35
CA TYR A 182 2.11 -12.37 -1.12
C TYR A 182 1.84 -11.02 -0.44
N ILE A 183 1.87 -11.06 0.88
CA ILE A 183 1.87 -9.91 1.77
C ILE A 183 3.05 -10.08 2.70
N VAL A 184 4.03 -9.20 2.58
CA VAL A 184 5.31 -9.36 3.24
C VAL A 184 5.66 -8.13 4.03
N HIS A 185 6.05 -8.34 5.29
CA HIS A 185 6.52 -7.30 6.17
C HIS A 185 8.02 -7.49 6.41
N PHE A 186 8.78 -6.42 6.22
CA PHE A 186 10.20 -6.32 6.57
C PHE A 186 10.33 -5.31 7.73
N PRO A 187 10.20 -5.75 8.98
CA PRO A 187 10.12 -4.83 10.13
C PRO A 187 11.34 -3.94 10.31
N GLU A 188 12.54 -4.48 10.06
CA GLU A 188 13.81 -3.76 10.21
C GLU A 188 13.97 -2.65 9.15
N GLU A 189 13.26 -2.76 8.03
CA GLU A 189 13.30 -1.79 6.94
C GLU A 189 12.07 -0.86 6.95
N ASN A 190 11.17 -0.97 7.92
CA ASN A 190 9.85 -0.31 7.88
C ASN A 190 9.11 -0.51 6.55
N LYS A 191 9.22 -1.69 5.95
CA LYS A 191 8.75 -1.93 4.59
C LYS A 191 7.67 -2.99 4.54
N ILE A 192 6.67 -2.76 3.69
CA ILE A 192 5.59 -3.69 3.39
C ILE A 192 5.50 -3.84 1.88
N ILE A 193 5.44 -5.10 1.40
CA ILE A 193 5.22 -5.38 -0.01
C ILE A 193 3.99 -6.27 -0.16
N SER A 194 3.07 -5.89 -1.05
CA SER A 194 1.87 -6.65 -1.37
C SER A 194 1.74 -6.82 -2.87
N VAL A 195 1.65 -8.05 -3.33
CA VAL A 195 1.60 -8.39 -4.75
C VAL A 195 0.44 -9.31 -5.09
N ASN A 196 -0.05 -9.20 -6.31
CA ASN A 196 -1.14 -10.02 -6.87
C ASN A 196 -2.47 -9.88 -6.11
N SER A 197 -2.75 -8.70 -5.54
CA SER A 197 -4.03 -8.37 -4.93
C SER A 197 -4.48 -6.98 -5.35
N ASN A 198 -5.76 -6.80 -5.62
CA ASN A 198 -6.37 -5.49 -5.87
C ASN A 198 -7.10 -4.95 -4.65
N TYR A 199 -7.14 -5.71 -3.54
CA TYR A 199 -7.94 -5.41 -2.33
C TYR A 199 -9.45 -5.24 -2.59
N GLY A 200 -9.95 -5.74 -3.72
CA GLY A 200 -11.24 -5.37 -4.26
C GLY A 200 -12.41 -6.29 -3.91
N GLY A 201 -12.21 -7.45 -3.33
CA GLY A 201 -13.30 -8.37 -3.01
C GLY A 201 -14.27 -7.85 -1.96
N ASN A 202 -13.78 -6.99 -1.07
CA ASN A 202 -14.58 -6.31 -0.06
C ASN A 202 -13.90 -5.00 0.34
N VAL A 203 -14.53 -3.89 0.02
CA VAL A 203 -13.99 -2.53 0.28
C VAL A 203 -13.60 -2.33 1.74
N LEU A 204 -14.41 -2.78 2.69
CA LEU A 204 -14.13 -2.65 4.12
C LEU A 204 -12.96 -3.55 4.55
N GLN A 205 -12.88 -4.77 4.02
CA GLN A 205 -11.76 -5.67 4.31
C GLN A 205 -10.46 -5.16 3.70
N GLY A 206 -10.49 -4.63 2.48
CA GLY A 206 -9.32 -4.01 1.85
C GLY A 206 -8.76 -2.88 2.70
N LYS A 207 -9.62 -1.96 3.14
CA LYS A 207 -9.24 -0.86 4.05
C LYS A 207 -8.64 -1.37 5.36
N LYS A 208 -9.31 -2.31 6.03
CA LYS A 208 -8.83 -2.90 7.29
C LYS A 208 -7.49 -3.60 7.11
N CYS A 209 -7.32 -4.40 6.08
CA CYS A 209 -6.07 -5.11 5.83
C CYS A 209 -4.91 -4.16 5.60
N PHE A 210 -5.12 -3.07 4.87
CA PHE A 210 -4.09 -2.08 4.66
C PHE A 210 -3.66 -1.41 5.96
N SER A 211 -4.61 -0.90 6.74
CA SER A 211 -4.34 -0.29 8.04
C SER A 211 -3.71 -1.27 9.03
N LEU A 212 -4.17 -2.52 9.06
CA LEU A 212 -3.61 -3.55 9.92
C LEU A 212 -2.18 -3.91 9.55
N ARG A 213 -1.82 -3.89 8.27
CA ARG A 213 -0.44 -4.15 7.83
C ARG A 213 0.51 -3.07 8.29
N ILE A 214 0.12 -1.81 8.14
CA ILE A 214 0.91 -0.69 8.64
C ILE A 214 1.06 -0.79 10.16
N ALA A 215 -0.03 -1.03 10.87
CA ALA A 215 -0.01 -1.23 12.32
C ALA A 215 0.84 -2.44 12.74
N SER A 216 0.89 -3.50 11.92
CA SER A 216 1.75 -4.65 12.15
C SER A 216 3.23 -4.32 12.11
N VAL A 217 3.68 -3.59 11.09
CA VAL A 217 5.08 -3.16 10.99
C VAL A 217 5.44 -2.29 12.19
N LEU A 218 4.60 -1.31 12.51
CA LEU A 218 4.81 -0.45 13.68
C LEU A 218 4.82 -1.24 14.98
N GLY A 219 3.88 -2.16 15.15
CA GLY A 219 3.81 -3.02 16.33
C GLY A 219 5.05 -3.87 16.53
N ARG A 220 5.57 -4.46 15.47
CA ARG A 220 6.83 -5.23 15.53
C ARG A 220 8.02 -4.35 15.87
N ARG A 221 8.15 -3.22 15.23
CA ARG A 221 9.23 -2.28 15.48
C ARG A 221 9.21 -1.72 16.92
N GLU A 222 8.03 -1.42 17.44
CA GLU A 222 7.85 -0.86 18.78
C GLU A 222 7.67 -1.94 19.85
N ALA A 223 7.93 -3.21 19.54
CA ALA A 223 7.79 -4.38 20.41
C ALA A 223 6.38 -4.57 21.01
N VAL A 224 5.35 -4.08 20.31
CA VAL A 224 3.95 -4.27 20.71
C VAL A 224 3.53 -5.72 20.42
N SER A 225 2.80 -6.35 21.34
CA SER A 225 2.31 -7.72 21.15
C SER A 225 1.37 -7.83 19.94
N TYR A 226 1.69 -8.75 19.03
CA TYR A 226 0.95 -8.96 17.78
C TYR A 226 -0.48 -9.48 17.97
N THR A 227 -0.75 -10.10 19.10
CA THR A 227 -2.07 -10.66 19.41
C THR A 227 -3.17 -9.60 19.49
N HIS A 228 -2.84 -8.36 19.81
CA HIS A 228 -3.78 -7.24 19.87
C HIS A 228 -4.09 -6.61 18.49
N LEU A 229 -3.32 -6.94 17.46
CA LEU A 229 -3.52 -6.41 16.10
C LEU A 229 -4.35 -7.34 15.21
N ARG A 230 -4.67 -8.54 15.67
CA ARG A 230 -5.71 -9.37 15.07
C ARG A 230 -7.08 -8.82 15.47
N ALA A 231 -7.51 -7.78 14.76
CA ALA A 231 -8.89 -7.33 14.90
C ALA A 231 -9.82 -8.43 14.40
N HIS A 232 -10.72 -8.82 15.26
CA HIS A 232 -11.83 -9.73 15.00
C HIS A 232 -12.74 -9.24 13.89
#